data_b0db983a19d1e29f385be97d7e2d4c27
#
_entry.id   b0db983a19d1e29f385be97d7e2d4c27
#
_cell.length_a   1.000
_cell.length_b   1.000
_cell.length_c   1.000
_cell.angle_alpha   90.00
_cell.angle_beta   90.00
_cell.angle_gamma   90.00
#
_symmetry.space_group_name_H-M   'P 1'
#
loop_
_entity.id
_entity.type
_entity.pdbx_description
1 polymer ?
#
loop_
_entity_poly.entity_id
_entity_poly.type
_entity_poly.pdbx_seq_one_letter_code
_entity_poly.pdbx_strand_id
1 'polypeptide(L)'
;MPELPEVEIVRRELARLRGATILRIESSDRRVFDRRTDVVGRVVREVSRRGKWLRLELDDGLVFSHLGMTGDWTLRGADDAALPFERVRMDLERRGQVKSARYTDPRRLGRFIATASDIDAWRELGPDPWLEGIDEARVLAILKKRRRAVKEVLLDQSLLAGVGNILAIEGLWNAKIDPRTPAHRMNARDVHAIAEGLHAIIARTIAHDEKMARGQRHARAPFRIYGRASEPCPRCGTTLRQIVLGGRGTTFCPRCQRAHWRR
;
A
#
# COMPACT_ATOMS: atom_id res chain seq x y z
N MET A 1 2.15 -7.71 -4.41
CA MET A 1 1.04 -6.73 -4.48
C MET A 1 1.45 -5.55 -3.64
N PRO A 2 1.56 -4.36 -4.21
CA PRO A 2 1.92 -3.17 -3.46
C PRO A 2 0.91 -2.89 -2.34
N GLU A 3 1.43 -2.71 -1.12
CA GLU A 3 0.69 -2.22 0.03
C GLU A 3 1.28 -0.86 0.45
N LEU A 4 0.97 -0.36 1.61
CA LEU A 4 1.42 0.95 2.08
C LEU A 4 2.94 1.18 1.92
N PRO A 5 3.84 0.25 2.32
CA PRO A 5 5.28 0.48 2.25
C PRO A 5 5.79 0.70 0.82
N GLU A 6 5.37 -0.15 -0.12
CA GLU A 6 5.82 -0.06 -1.51
C GLU A 6 5.31 1.22 -2.18
N VAL A 7 4.07 1.63 -1.86
CA VAL A 7 3.51 2.89 -2.37
C VAL A 7 4.25 4.11 -1.77
N GLU A 8 4.72 4.01 -0.51
CA GLU A 8 5.54 5.06 0.11
C GLU A 8 6.87 5.24 -0.62
N ILE A 9 7.54 4.16 -1.02
CA ILE A 9 8.78 4.24 -1.79
C ILE A 9 8.54 4.90 -3.15
N VAL A 10 7.45 4.56 -3.83
CA VAL A 10 7.07 5.21 -5.10
C VAL A 10 6.78 6.70 -4.88
N ARG A 11 6.06 7.06 -3.82
CA ARG A 11 5.81 8.46 -3.47
C ARG A 11 7.12 9.24 -3.31
N ARG A 12 8.10 8.72 -2.56
CA ARG A 12 9.40 9.37 -2.34
C ARG A 12 10.15 9.60 -3.64
N GLU A 13 10.04 8.68 -4.58
CA GLU A 13 10.63 8.86 -5.89
C GLU A 13 9.91 9.94 -6.70
N LEU A 14 8.58 9.86 -6.79
CA LEU A 14 7.78 10.84 -7.53
C LEU A 14 7.84 12.24 -6.88
N ALA A 15 8.13 12.35 -5.59
CA ALA A 15 8.34 13.65 -4.93
C ALA A 15 9.46 14.49 -5.55
N ARG A 16 10.38 13.87 -6.29
CA ARG A 16 11.41 14.56 -7.09
C ARG A 16 10.83 15.40 -8.22
N LEU A 17 9.58 15.15 -8.60
CA LEU A 17 8.85 15.89 -9.64
C LEU A 17 8.29 17.22 -9.13
N ARG A 18 8.38 17.52 -7.83
CA ARG A 18 7.89 18.78 -7.27
C ARG A 18 8.55 19.97 -7.98
N GLY A 19 7.71 20.90 -8.44
CA GLY A 19 8.11 22.07 -9.22
C GLY A 19 8.33 21.80 -10.70
N ALA A 20 8.02 20.58 -11.19
CA ALA A 20 8.07 20.27 -12.62
C ALA A 20 6.72 20.57 -13.30
N THR A 21 6.79 21.04 -14.55
CA THR A 21 5.63 21.27 -15.41
C THR A 21 5.34 20.02 -16.24
N ILE A 22 4.10 19.57 -16.27
CA ILE A 22 3.65 18.46 -17.10
C ILE A 22 3.61 18.92 -18.56
N LEU A 23 4.49 18.36 -19.39
CA LEU A 23 4.54 18.69 -20.83
C LEU A 23 3.58 17.81 -21.65
N ARG A 24 3.43 16.54 -21.23
CA ARG A 24 2.68 15.55 -21.98
C ARG A 24 2.23 14.42 -21.08
N ILE A 25 1.02 13.89 -21.34
CA ILE A 25 0.56 12.62 -20.79
C ILE A 25 0.03 11.76 -21.92
N GLU A 26 0.56 10.56 -22.03
CA GLU A 26 0.15 9.57 -23.01
C GLU A 26 -0.25 8.28 -22.31
N SER A 27 -1.30 7.65 -22.81
CA SER A 27 -1.70 6.29 -22.45
C SER A 27 -2.41 5.62 -23.60
N SER A 28 -2.00 4.40 -23.86
CA SER A 28 -2.70 3.50 -24.80
C SER A 28 -3.81 2.68 -24.13
N ASP A 29 -4.00 2.82 -22.81
CA ASP A 29 -4.87 1.95 -22.02
C ASP A 29 -5.92 2.71 -21.22
N ARG A 30 -7.11 2.85 -21.82
CA ARG A 30 -8.27 3.50 -21.18
C ARG A 30 -8.79 2.77 -19.92
N ARG A 31 -8.39 1.54 -19.65
CA ARG A 31 -8.76 0.84 -18.41
C ARG A 31 -7.94 1.32 -17.23
N VAL A 32 -6.72 1.76 -17.48
CA VAL A 32 -5.79 2.27 -16.48
C VAL A 32 -5.91 3.77 -16.34
N PHE A 33 -6.05 4.49 -17.48
CA PHE A 33 -6.06 5.94 -17.51
C PHE A 33 -7.47 6.52 -17.68
N ASP A 34 -7.93 7.28 -16.69
CA ASP A 34 -9.16 8.05 -16.68
C ASP A 34 -8.82 9.55 -16.70
N ARG A 35 -8.95 10.18 -17.84
CA ARG A 35 -8.69 11.61 -18.04
C ARG A 35 -10.01 12.40 -17.95
N ARG A 36 -10.31 12.91 -16.77
CA ARG A 36 -11.50 13.73 -16.48
C ARG A 36 -11.26 15.20 -16.72
N THR A 37 -9.98 15.63 -16.63
CA THR A 37 -9.56 17.01 -16.90
C THR A 37 -8.21 17.03 -17.58
N ASP A 38 -7.87 18.14 -18.22
CA ASP A 38 -6.54 18.34 -18.79
C ASP A 38 -5.61 18.92 -17.72
N VAL A 39 -4.47 18.28 -17.56
CA VAL A 39 -3.42 18.67 -16.60
C VAL A 39 -2.10 18.97 -17.30
N VAL A 40 -2.09 19.00 -18.64
CA VAL A 40 -0.90 19.44 -19.41
C VAL A 40 -0.68 20.93 -19.19
N GLY A 41 0.57 21.34 -19.02
CA GLY A 41 0.96 22.69 -18.65
C GLY A 41 0.90 22.99 -17.15
N ARG A 42 0.36 22.09 -16.32
CA ARG A 42 0.24 22.29 -14.87
C ARG A 42 1.54 21.93 -14.16
N VAL A 43 1.78 22.61 -13.04
CA VAL A 43 2.97 22.44 -12.21
C VAL A 43 2.67 21.53 -11.03
N VAL A 44 3.48 20.50 -10.80
CA VAL A 44 3.38 19.63 -9.64
C VAL A 44 3.79 20.40 -8.38
N ARG A 45 2.85 20.63 -7.46
CA ARG A 45 3.08 21.33 -6.17
C ARG A 45 3.54 20.37 -5.10
N GLU A 46 2.87 19.21 -5.01
CA GLU A 46 3.16 18.20 -4.01
C GLU A 46 2.86 16.79 -4.51
N VAL A 47 3.56 15.80 -3.96
CA VAL A 47 3.26 14.38 -4.14
C VAL A 47 3.05 13.75 -2.78
N SER A 48 1.82 13.42 -2.49
CA SER A 48 1.36 12.82 -1.23
C SER A 48 0.89 11.38 -1.44
N ARG A 49 0.69 10.67 -0.33
CA ARG A 49 0.14 9.32 -0.28
C ARG A 49 -0.85 9.21 0.88
N ARG A 50 -1.91 8.45 0.68
CA ARG A 50 -2.77 7.95 1.75
C ARG A 50 -3.12 6.49 1.46
N GLY A 51 -2.75 5.60 2.36
CA GLY A 51 -2.90 4.17 2.14
C GLY A 51 -2.13 3.68 0.92
N LYS A 52 -2.86 3.16 -0.07
CA LYS A 52 -2.30 2.63 -1.32
C LYS A 52 -2.48 3.57 -2.51
N TRP A 53 -2.99 4.76 -2.28
CA TRP A 53 -3.17 5.79 -3.28
C TRP A 53 -2.06 6.84 -3.22
N LEU A 54 -1.56 7.23 -4.39
CA LEU A 54 -0.72 8.40 -4.62
C LEU A 54 -1.61 9.55 -5.09
N ARG A 55 -1.27 10.77 -4.70
CA ARG A 55 -1.89 12.01 -5.16
C ARG A 55 -0.80 13.00 -5.53
N LEU A 56 -0.83 13.47 -6.77
CA LEU A 56 -0.06 14.62 -7.21
C LEU A 56 -1.00 15.82 -7.17
N GLU A 57 -0.67 16.81 -6.37
CA GLU A 57 -1.34 18.09 -6.31
C GLU A 57 -0.68 19.02 -7.30
N LEU A 58 -1.48 19.61 -8.18
CA LEU A 58 -1.03 20.54 -9.21
C LEU A 58 -1.40 21.96 -8.80
N ASP A 59 -0.88 22.96 -9.50
CA ASP A 59 -1.33 24.36 -9.34
C ASP A 59 -2.81 24.53 -9.73
N ASP A 60 -3.30 23.67 -10.63
CA ASP A 60 -4.71 23.52 -10.94
C ASP A 60 -4.98 22.06 -11.32
N GLY A 61 -5.81 21.37 -10.53
CA GLY A 61 -6.14 19.97 -10.70
C GLY A 61 -5.30 18.99 -9.89
N LEU A 62 -5.64 17.71 -10.03
CA LEU A 62 -5.09 16.60 -9.26
C LEU A 62 -4.82 15.40 -10.17
N VAL A 63 -3.81 14.64 -9.82
CA VAL A 63 -3.58 13.32 -10.41
C VAL A 63 -3.55 12.28 -9.30
N PHE A 64 -4.39 11.27 -9.41
CA PHE A 64 -4.40 10.10 -8.53
C PHE A 64 -3.81 8.89 -9.22
N SER A 65 -3.04 8.08 -8.49
CA SER A 65 -2.57 6.79 -8.96
C SER A 65 -2.70 5.71 -7.89
N HIS A 66 -3.21 4.55 -8.30
CA HIS A 66 -3.25 3.33 -7.50
C HIS A 66 -2.49 2.23 -8.23
N LEU A 67 -1.53 1.60 -7.58
CA LEU A 67 -0.64 0.64 -8.24
C LEU A 67 -1.30 -0.70 -8.58
N GLY A 68 -2.49 -0.98 -8.05
CA GLY A 68 -3.15 -2.26 -8.25
C GLY A 68 -2.36 -3.41 -7.63
N MET A 69 -2.08 -4.44 -8.42
CA MET A 69 -1.33 -5.62 -7.96
C MET A 69 0.10 -5.69 -8.51
N THR A 70 0.36 -5.09 -9.66
CA THR A 70 1.63 -5.21 -10.39
C THR A 70 2.15 -3.89 -10.94
N GLY A 71 1.44 -2.79 -10.64
CA GLY A 71 1.82 -1.47 -11.09
C GLY A 71 3.04 -0.93 -10.37
N ASP A 72 3.87 -0.20 -11.10
CA ASP A 72 5.02 0.55 -10.57
C ASP A 72 5.27 1.82 -11.38
N TRP A 73 5.84 2.84 -10.73
CA TRP A 73 6.30 4.06 -11.36
C TRP A 73 7.81 4.11 -11.41
N THR A 74 8.34 4.54 -12.54
CA THR A 74 9.77 4.70 -12.78
C THR A 74 10.05 6.07 -13.37
N LEU A 75 11.00 6.82 -12.79
CA LEU A 75 11.54 8.03 -13.41
C LEU A 75 12.68 7.67 -14.36
N ARG A 76 12.60 8.17 -15.59
CA ARG A 76 13.53 7.91 -16.68
C ARG A 76 13.94 9.21 -17.39
N GLY A 77 14.93 9.12 -18.26
CA GLY A 77 15.17 10.14 -19.28
C GLY A 77 14.00 10.22 -20.27
N ALA A 78 13.78 11.39 -20.86
CA ALA A 78 12.70 11.57 -21.84
C ALA A 78 12.92 10.69 -23.08
N ASP A 79 14.18 10.48 -23.48
CA ASP A 79 14.55 9.74 -24.71
C ASP A 79 14.79 8.23 -24.45
N ASP A 80 14.64 7.77 -23.20
CA ASP A 80 14.79 6.35 -22.89
C ASP A 80 13.70 5.53 -23.62
N ALA A 81 14.07 4.33 -24.08
CA ALA A 81 13.14 3.41 -24.73
C ALA A 81 11.92 3.08 -23.84
N ALA A 82 10.79 2.79 -24.48
CA ALA A 82 9.58 2.36 -23.79
C ALA A 82 9.82 1.12 -22.93
N LEU A 83 9.16 1.07 -21.79
CA LEU A 83 9.27 -0.07 -20.87
C LEU A 83 8.25 -1.16 -21.25
N PRO A 84 8.57 -2.44 -21.01
CA PRO A 84 7.58 -3.50 -21.12
C PRO A 84 6.36 -3.18 -20.25
N PHE A 85 5.16 -3.39 -20.82
CA PHE A 85 3.90 -3.14 -20.11
C PHE A 85 3.67 -1.69 -19.65
N GLU A 86 4.33 -0.72 -20.28
CA GLU A 86 4.07 0.70 -20.05
C GLU A 86 2.61 1.03 -20.39
N ARG A 87 1.90 1.67 -19.44
CA ARG A 87 0.47 2.02 -19.56
C ARG A 87 0.24 3.51 -19.58
N VAL A 88 1.07 4.25 -18.85
CA VAL A 88 1.04 5.71 -18.82
C VAL A 88 2.47 6.24 -18.89
N ARG A 89 2.66 7.24 -19.72
CA ARG A 89 3.87 8.06 -19.78
C ARG A 89 3.49 9.50 -19.49
N MET A 90 4.19 10.12 -18.55
CA MET A 90 4.06 11.53 -18.24
C MET A 90 5.43 12.18 -18.32
N ASP A 91 5.60 13.08 -19.30
CA ASP A 91 6.85 13.84 -19.48
C ASP A 91 6.71 15.19 -18.77
N LEU A 92 7.72 15.50 -17.96
CA LEU A 92 7.74 16.72 -17.14
C LEU A 92 9.07 17.45 -17.29
N GLU A 93 8.99 18.77 -17.34
CA GLU A 93 10.16 19.65 -17.41
C GLU A 93 10.39 20.36 -16.07
N ARG A 94 11.62 20.41 -15.64
CA ARG A 94 12.06 21.20 -14.50
C ARG A 94 13.45 21.77 -14.75
N ARG A 95 13.59 23.10 -14.71
CA ARG A 95 14.86 23.81 -14.89
C ARG A 95 15.60 23.41 -16.19
N GLY A 96 14.89 23.31 -17.29
CA GLY A 96 15.45 22.93 -18.60
C GLY A 96 15.71 21.43 -18.77
N GLN A 97 15.43 20.60 -17.75
CA GLN A 97 15.59 19.14 -17.84
C GLN A 97 14.25 18.45 -17.95
N VAL A 98 14.09 17.62 -18.98
CA VAL A 98 12.90 16.80 -19.17
C VAL A 98 13.13 15.41 -18.59
N LYS A 99 12.22 14.96 -17.74
CA LYS A 99 12.14 13.59 -17.22
C LYS A 99 10.82 12.97 -17.56
N SER A 100 10.81 11.66 -17.70
CA SER A 100 9.62 10.87 -17.98
C SER A 100 9.27 10.02 -16.77
N ALA A 101 8.09 10.22 -16.18
CA ALA A 101 7.50 9.31 -15.22
C ALA A 101 6.70 8.25 -16.00
N ARG A 102 7.05 6.99 -15.82
CA ARG A 102 6.50 5.87 -16.58
C ARG A 102 5.81 4.88 -15.66
N TYR A 103 4.54 4.64 -15.93
CA TYR A 103 3.74 3.66 -15.20
C TYR A 103 3.68 2.36 -15.98
N THR A 104 4.15 1.27 -15.38
CA THR A 104 4.07 -0.08 -15.93
C THR A 104 3.09 -0.92 -15.14
N ASP A 105 2.23 -1.70 -15.79
CA ASP A 105 1.31 -2.64 -15.13
C ASP A 105 0.97 -3.81 -16.06
N PRO A 106 1.62 -4.98 -15.91
CA PRO A 106 1.33 -6.17 -16.69
C PRO A 106 -0.13 -6.62 -16.61
N ARG A 107 -0.76 -6.47 -15.43
CA ARG A 107 -2.12 -6.98 -15.16
C ARG A 107 -3.23 -5.96 -15.41
N ARG A 108 -2.89 -4.68 -15.63
CA ARG A 108 -3.84 -3.60 -15.91
C ARG A 108 -4.90 -3.43 -14.81
N LEU A 109 -4.50 -3.60 -13.56
CA LEU A 109 -5.36 -3.48 -12.36
C LEU A 109 -5.15 -2.16 -11.60
N GLY A 110 -4.17 -1.38 -12.01
CA GLY A 110 -3.93 -0.05 -11.47
C GLY A 110 -4.90 0.99 -12.00
N ARG A 111 -4.78 2.20 -11.44
CA ARG A 111 -5.56 3.37 -11.86
C ARG A 111 -4.65 4.59 -11.94
N PHE A 112 -4.87 5.40 -12.94
CA PHE A 112 -4.32 6.73 -13.09
C PHE A 112 -5.48 7.67 -13.48
N ILE A 113 -5.75 8.69 -12.67
CA ILE A 113 -6.92 9.56 -12.81
C ILE A 113 -6.46 11.00 -12.78
N ALA A 114 -6.67 11.76 -13.86
CA ALA A 114 -6.50 13.20 -13.91
C ALA A 114 -7.86 13.88 -13.72
N THR A 115 -7.99 14.74 -12.69
CA THR A 115 -9.29 15.30 -12.26
C THR A 115 -9.13 16.69 -11.64
N ALA A 116 -10.21 17.46 -11.58
CA ALA A 116 -10.23 18.77 -10.93
C ALA A 116 -10.41 18.70 -9.40
N SER A 117 -10.89 17.57 -8.84
CA SER A 117 -11.22 17.46 -7.42
C SER A 117 -10.89 16.07 -6.88
N ASP A 118 -10.90 15.93 -5.55
CA ASP A 118 -10.70 14.65 -4.88
C ASP A 118 -11.73 13.61 -5.32
N ILE A 119 -11.24 12.37 -5.50
CA ILE A 119 -12.08 11.21 -5.82
C ILE A 119 -12.64 10.57 -4.55
N ASP A 120 -13.81 9.91 -4.64
CA ASP A 120 -14.45 9.26 -3.50
C ASP A 120 -13.55 8.20 -2.85
N ALA A 121 -12.84 7.42 -3.67
CA ALA A 121 -11.89 6.42 -3.19
C ALA A 121 -10.76 7.01 -2.32
N TRP A 122 -10.45 8.31 -2.46
CA TRP A 122 -9.50 9.01 -1.59
C TRP A 122 -10.19 9.55 -0.32
N ARG A 123 -11.39 10.11 -0.46
CA ARG A 123 -12.16 10.71 0.66
C ARG A 123 -12.58 9.67 1.69
N GLU A 124 -12.91 8.45 1.24
CA GLU A 124 -13.37 7.36 2.09
C GLU A 124 -12.26 6.61 2.84
N LEU A 125 -10.99 6.93 2.57
CA LEU A 125 -9.86 6.32 3.28
C LEU A 125 -9.85 6.73 4.75
N GLY A 126 -9.62 5.75 5.60
CA GLY A 126 -9.31 5.95 7.01
C GLY A 126 -7.93 6.59 7.22
N PRO A 127 -7.50 6.77 8.48
CA PRO A 127 -6.17 7.28 8.79
C PRO A 127 -5.08 6.36 8.25
N ASP A 128 -3.98 6.98 7.82
CA ASP A 128 -2.79 6.27 7.37
C ASP A 128 -1.92 5.89 8.58
N PRO A 129 -1.72 4.59 8.85
CA PRO A 129 -1.03 4.15 10.07
C PRO A 129 0.45 4.54 10.11
N TRP A 130 1.05 4.92 8.99
CA TRP A 130 2.45 5.37 8.93
C TRP A 130 2.60 6.88 9.10
N LEU A 131 1.71 7.66 8.48
CA LEU A 131 1.80 9.12 8.47
C LEU A 131 1.07 9.75 9.66
N GLU A 132 -0.08 9.21 10.03
CA GLU A 132 -0.99 9.74 11.06
C GLU A 132 -0.92 8.94 12.37
N GLY A 133 -0.30 7.74 12.34
CA GLY A 133 -0.32 6.80 13.45
C GLY A 133 -1.64 6.02 13.54
N ILE A 134 -1.79 5.26 14.60
CA ILE A 134 -2.99 4.46 14.88
C ILE A 134 -3.67 4.99 16.14
N ASP A 135 -4.86 5.57 15.99
CA ASP A 135 -5.74 5.89 17.12
C ASP A 135 -6.33 4.58 17.67
N GLU A 136 -5.69 4.05 18.71
CA GLU A 136 -6.03 2.76 19.31
C GLU A 136 -7.44 2.75 19.91
N ALA A 137 -7.89 3.88 20.47
CA ALA A 137 -9.23 4.00 21.06
C ALA A 137 -10.32 3.90 19.98
N ARG A 138 -10.11 4.61 18.87
CA ARG A 138 -11.00 4.56 17.70
C ARG A 138 -11.02 3.16 17.09
N VAL A 139 -9.85 2.55 16.89
CA VAL A 139 -9.74 1.18 16.35
C VAL A 139 -10.47 0.20 17.25
N LEU A 140 -10.26 0.26 18.57
CA LEU A 140 -10.96 -0.60 19.53
C LEU A 140 -12.48 -0.43 19.44
N ALA A 141 -12.97 0.81 19.42
CA ALA A 141 -14.40 1.10 19.32
C ALA A 141 -15.04 0.51 18.04
N ILE A 142 -14.31 0.54 16.93
CA ILE A 142 -14.77 -0.06 15.66
C ILE A 142 -14.74 -1.60 15.75
N LEU A 143 -13.64 -2.19 16.25
CA LEU A 143 -13.51 -3.63 16.40
C LEU A 143 -14.61 -4.20 17.30
N LYS A 144 -14.99 -3.53 18.39
CA LYS A 144 -16.07 -3.95 19.30
C LYS A 144 -17.42 -4.13 18.61
N LYS A 145 -17.66 -3.41 17.51
CA LYS A 145 -18.90 -3.48 16.72
C LYS A 145 -18.86 -4.54 15.61
N ARG A 146 -17.74 -5.25 15.41
CA ARG A 146 -17.53 -6.19 14.29
C ARG A 146 -17.39 -7.63 14.80
N ARG A 147 -18.19 -8.55 14.27
CA ARG A 147 -18.15 -9.99 14.62
C ARG A 147 -17.20 -10.80 13.72
N ARG A 148 -16.82 -10.26 12.57
CA ARG A 148 -15.87 -10.89 11.64
C ARG A 148 -14.51 -11.12 12.29
N ALA A 149 -13.67 -11.96 11.67
CA ALA A 149 -12.30 -12.17 12.08
C ALA A 149 -11.51 -10.83 12.09
N VAL A 150 -10.68 -10.61 13.10
CA VAL A 150 -9.90 -9.37 13.26
C VAL A 150 -9.09 -9.04 12.00
N LYS A 151 -8.50 -10.07 11.35
CA LYS A 151 -7.78 -9.86 10.10
C LYS A 151 -8.65 -9.22 9.01
N GLU A 152 -9.88 -9.68 8.86
CA GLU A 152 -10.79 -9.15 7.82
C GLU A 152 -11.18 -7.70 8.10
N VAL A 153 -11.29 -7.34 9.37
CA VAL A 153 -11.59 -5.95 9.76
C VAL A 153 -10.38 -5.05 9.53
N LEU A 154 -9.16 -5.53 9.78
CA LEU A 154 -7.92 -4.76 9.49
C LEU A 154 -7.70 -4.50 7.99
N LEU A 155 -8.35 -5.24 7.09
CA LEU A 155 -8.28 -5.00 5.65
C LEU A 155 -9.22 -3.88 5.16
N ASP A 156 -10.10 -3.38 6.03
CA ASP A 156 -11.01 -2.29 5.71
C ASP A 156 -10.24 -0.98 5.59
N GLN A 157 -10.16 -0.44 4.37
CA GLN A 157 -9.38 0.77 4.09
C GLN A 157 -9.98 2.03 4.73
N SER A 158 -11.24 2.00 5.15
CA SER A 158 -11.87 3.08 5.93
C SER A 158 -11.47 3.04 7.41
N LEU A 159 -10.98 1.90 7.89
CA LEU A 159 -10.44 1.75 9.25
C LEU A 159 -8.96 2.17 9.31
N LEU A 160 -8.13 1.53 8.49
CA LEU A 160 -6.68 1.76 8.40
C LEU A 160 -6.25 1.74 6.93
N ALA A 161 -6.00 2.92 6.37
CA ALA A 161 -5.61 3.03 4.97
C ALA A 161 -4.25 2.36 4.72
N GLY A 162 -4.17 1.56 3.65
CA GLY A 162 -2.92 0.94 3.21
C GLY A 162 -2.63 -0.44 3.80
N VAL A 163 -3.28 -0.85 4.88
CA VAL A 163 -3.15 -2.22 5.41
C VAL A 163 -3.76 -3.21 4.42
N GLY A 164 -2.93 -4.12 3.92
CA GLY A 164 -3.33 -5.19 3.04
C GLY A 164 -3.11 -6.55 3.65
N ASN A 165 -3.16 -7.58 2.81
CA ASN A 165 -3.06 -8.98 3.26
C ASN A 165 -1.72 -9.29 3.94
N ILE A 166 -0.63 -8.76 3.42
CA ILE A 166 0.73 -8.99 3.92
C ILE A 166 0.89 -8.32 5.27
N LEU A 167 0.58 -7.02 5.35
CA LEU A 167 0.70 -6.25 6.59
C LEU A 167 -0.20 -6.80 7.70
N ALA A 168 -1.42 -7.24 7.37
CA ALA A 168 -2.32 -7.83 8.35
C ALA A 168 -1.79 -9.19 8.88
N ILE A 169 -1.25 -10.05 8.01
CA ILE A 169 -0.65 -11.34 8.42
C ILE A 169 0.56 -11.11 9.32
N GLU A 170 1.51 -10.30 8.88
CA GLU A 170 2.76 -10.02 9.58
C GLU A 170 2.51 -9.24 10.89
N GLY A 171 1.63 -8.24 10.86
CA GLY A 171 1.24 -7.45 12.03
C GLY A 171 0.60 -8.30 13.12
N LEU A 172 -0.36 -9.16 12.75
CA LEU A 172 -1.00 -10.08 13.69
C LEU A 172 -0.02 -11.14 14.23
N TRP A 173 0.94 -11.61 13.43
CA TRP A 173 1.98 -12.50 13.93
C TRP A 173 2.92 -11.78 14.91
N ASN A 174 3.31 -10.55 14.64
CA ASN A 174 4.08 -9.73 15.56
C ASN A 174 3.31 -9.57 16.89
N ALA A 175 2.02 -9.24 16.82
CA ALA A 175 1.12 -9.08 17.97
C ALA A 175 0.80 -10.39 18.71
N LYS A 176 1.15 -11.54 18.16
CA LYS A 176 0.80 -12.88 18.69
C LYS A 176 -0.71 -13.17 18.76
N ILE A 177 -1.48 -12.55 17.89
CA ILE A 177 -2.94 -12.67 17.83
C ILE A 177 -3.33 -13.58 16.66
N ASP A 178 -4.20 -14.57 16.94
CA ASP A 178 -4.75 -15.44 15.90
C ASP A 178 -5.63 -14.64 14.93
N PRO A 179 -5.38 -14.69 13.61
CA PRO A 179 -6.11 -13.91 12.62
C PRO A 179 -7.61 -14.19 12.57
N ARG A 180 -8.04 -15.35 13.10
CA ARG A 180 -9.45 -15.76 13.16
C ARG A 180 -10.21 -15.17 14.34
N THR A 181 -9.50 -14.55 15.30
CA THR A 181 -10.15 -14.01 16.51
C THR A 181 -11.27 -13.05 16.11
N PRO A 182 -12.51 -13.25 16.63
CA PRO A 182 -13.59 -12.29 16.38
C PRO A 182 -13.22 -10.89 16.86
N ALA A 183 -13.36 -9.90 15.99
CA ALA A 183 -12.86 -8.54 16.26
C ALA A 183 -13.44 -7.93 17.54
N HIS A 184 -14.73 -8.19 17.86
CA HIS A 184 -15.37 -7.66 19.08
C HIS A 184 -14.77 -8.21 20.38
N ARG A 185 -13.97 -9.27 20.34
CA ARG A 185 -13.26 -9.83 21.50
C ARG A 185 -11.91 -9.17 21.79
N MET A 186 -11.44 -8.31 20.91
CA MET A 186 -10.21 -7.53 21.15
C MET A 186 -10.37 -6.59 22.33
N ASN A 187 -9.31 -6.43 23.12
CA ASN A 187 -9.22 -5.46 24.19
C ASN A 187 -8.13 -4.41 23.87
N ALA A 188 -7.94 -3.43 24.74
CA ALA A 188 -6.97 -2.35 24.52
C ALA A 188 -5.52 -2.86 24.34
N ARG A 189 -5.11 -3.89 25.12
CA ARG A 189 -3.77 -4.49 25.00
C ARG A 189 -3.58 -5.18 23.65
N ASP A 190 -4.63 -5.82 23.14
CA ASP A 190 -4.59 -6.47 21.83
C ASP A 190 -4.45 -5.43 20.71
N VAL A 191 -5.19 -4.32 20.79
CA VAL A 191 -5.11 -3.23 19.81
C VAL A 191 -3.76 -2.57 19.83
N HIS A 192 -3.21 -2.30 21.01
CA HIS A 192 -1.84 -1.79 21.16
C HIS A 192 -0.82 -2.74 20.51
N ALA A 193 -0.90 -4.05 20.80
CA ALA A 193 0.00 -5.03 20.19
C ALA A 193 -0.16 -5.10 18.65
N ILE A 194 -1.37 -4.92 18.12
CA ILE A 194 -1.62 -4.83 16.67
C ILE A 194 -0.97 -3.56 16.10
N ALA A 195 -1.12 -2.42 16.76
CA ALA A 195 -0.54 -1.15 16.33
C ALA A 195 0.99 -1.24 16.26
N GLU A 196 1.64 -1.71 17.32
CA GLU A 196 3.08 -1.96 17.35
C GLU A 196 3.52 -2.98 16.30
N GLY A 197 2.74 -4.06 16.13
CA GLY A 197 3.02 -5.10 15.14
C GLY A 197 2.95 -4.59 13.69
N LEU A 198 1.97 -3.74 13.39
CA LEU A 198 1.84 -3.08 12.08
C LEU A 198 2.95 -2.07 11.86
N HIS A 199 3.24 -1.22 12.84
CA HIS A 199 4.34 -0.24 12.75
C HIS A 199 5.68 -0.95 12.46
N ALA A 200 5.99 -2.01 13.19
CA ALA A 200 7.23 -2.77 13.02
C ALA A 200 7.38 -3.38 11.62
N ILE A 201 6.32 -3.93 11.04
CA ILE A 201 6.38 -4.50 9.68
C ILE A 201 6.46 -3.40 8.62
N ILE A 202 5.71 -2.30 8.75
CA ILE A 202 5.75 -1.17 7.83
C ILE A 202 7.16 -0.58 7.79
N ALA A 203 7.74 -0.23 8.95
CA ALA A 203 9.08 0.32 9.07
C ALA A 203 10.14 -0.61 8.45
N ARG A 204 10.07 -1.91 8.76
CA ARG A 204 11.00 -2.91 8.23
C ARG A 204 10.92 -3.04 6.72
N THR A 205 9.71 -3.01 6.16
CA THR A 205 9.51 -3.14 4.71
C THR A 205 10.00 -1.89 3.99
N ILE A 206 9.68 -0.69 4.49
CA ILE A 206 10.22 0.56 3.94
C ILE A 206 11.75 0.55 3.95
N ALA A 207 12.37 0.25 5.09
CA ALA A 207 13.83 0.23 5.22
C ALA A 207 14.50 -0.83 4.33
N HIS A 208 13.82 -1.96 4.07
CA HIS A 208 14.29 -2.97 3.14
C HIS A 208 14.22 -2.46 1.69
N ASP A 209 13.06 -1.92 1.29
CA ASP A 209 12.82 -1.50 -0.09
C ASP A 209 13.68 -0.29 -0.50
N GLU A 210 14.03 0.59 0.47
CA GLU A 210 14.99 1.68 0.24
C GLU A 210 16.37 1.19 -0.17
N LYS A 211 16.80 0.02 0.33
CA LYS A 211 18.11 -0.57 0.06
C LYS A 211 18.13 -1.42 -1.21
N MET A 212 16.96 -1.82 -1.70
CA MET A 212 16.86 -2.71 -2.86
C MET A 212 16.86 -1.93 -4.17
N ALA A 213 17.58 -2.47 -5.16
CA ALA A 213 17.45 -1.98 -6.53
C ALA A 213 16.01 -2.25 -7.05
N ARG A 214 15.55 -1.37 -7.95
CA ARG A 214 14.25 -1.56 -8.60
C ARG A 214 14.16 -2.93 -9.28
N GLY A 215 12.98 -3.53 -9.21
CA GLY A 215 12.72 -4.88 -9.71
C GLY A 215 13.14 -6.00 -8.77
N GLN A 216 13.92 -5.72 -7.71
CA GLN A 216 14.35 -6.71 -6.71
C GLN A 216 13.58 -6.62 -5.39
N ARG A 217 12.73 -5.59 -5.20
CA ARG A 217 12.04 -5.30 -3.94
C ARG A 217 11.22 -6.47 -3.40
N HIS A 218 10.58 -7.24 -4.29
CA HIS A 218 9.77 -8.40 -3.88
C HIS A 218 10.54 -9.72 -3.83
N ALA A 219 11.74 -9.81 -4.41
CA ALA A 219 12.48 -11.07 -4.52
C ALA A 219 13.05 -11.56 -3.18
N ARG A 220 13.26 -10.67 -2.22
CA ARG A 220 13.77 -10.98 -0.87
C ARG A 220 13.01 -10.19 0.19
N ALA A 221 11.69 -10.18 0.08
CA ALA A 221 10.85 -9.42 1.00
C ALA A 221 11.11 -9.81 2.47
N PRO A 222 11.14 -8.83 3.42
CA PRO A 222 11.53 -9.04 4.81
C PRO A 222 10.42 -9.70 5.64
N PHE A 223 9.56 -10.53 5.01
CA PHE A 223 8.43 -11.16 5.65
C PHE A 223 8.85 -12.36 6.48
N ARG A 224 8.24 -12.52 7.65
CA ARG A 224 8.56 -13.58 8.60
C ARG A 224 7.74 -14.84 8.36
N ILE A 225 6.46 -14.67 8.01
CA ILE A 225 5.55 -15.81 7.83
C ILE A 225 4.72 -15.75 6.54
N TYR A 226 4.56 -14.56 5.93
CA TYR A 226 3.80 -14.46 4.69
C TYR A 226 4.44 -15.30 3.58
N GLY A 227 3.63 -16.13 2.93
CA GLY A 227 4.09 -17.04 1.85
C GLY A 227 4.86 -18.27 2.33
N ARG A 228 4.99 -18.49 3.65
CA ARG A 228 5.81 -19.55 4.25
C ARG A 228 4.98 -20.64 4.92
N ALA A 229 3.81 -20.95 4.35
CA ALA A 229 3.00 -22.06 4.83
C ALA A 229 3.78 -23.38 4.81
N SER A 230 3.57 -24.24 5.80
CA SER A 230 4.27 -25.50 6.02
C SER A 230 5.74 -25.40 6.44
N GLU A 231 6.32 -24.20 6.50
CA GLU A 231 7.65 -23.96 7.05
C GLU A 231 7.62 -23.82 8.58
N PRO A 232 8.78 -23.96 9.26
CA PRO A 232 8.86 -23.71 10.70
C PRO A 232 8.70 -22.23 11.01
N CYS A 233 7.92 -21.92 12.06
CA CYS A 233 7.76 -20.58 12.58
C CYS A 233 9.13 -20.04 13.10
N PRO A 234 9.60 -18.87 12.65
CA PRO A 234 10.91 -18.34 13.05
C PRO A 234 10.99 -17.96 14.53
N ARG A 235 9.86 -17.94 15.25
CA ARG A 235 9.82 -17.65 16.69
C ARG A 235 9.85 -18.89 17.57
N CYS A 236 9.22 -20.01 17.16
CA CYS A 236 9.03 -21.17 18.03
C CYS A 236 9.20 -22.54 17.36
N GLY A 237 9.58 -22.58 16.08
CA GLY A 237 9.79 -23.82 15.30
C GLY A 237 8.51 -24.57 14.90
N THR A 238 7.36 -24.22 15.44
CA THR A 238 6.09 -24.91 15.09
C THR A 238 5.73 -24.66 13.61
N THR A 239 5.30 -25.70 12.91
CA THR A 239 4.87 -25.61 11.51
C THR A 239 3.76 -24.57 11.31
N LEU A 240 4.02 -23.59 10.43
CA LEU A 240 3.05 -22.57 10.04
C LEU A 240 1.89 -23.20 9.28
N ARG A 241 0.67 -22.74 9.57
CA ARG A 241 -0.55 -23.19 8.89
C ARG A 241 -1.07 -22.08 7.98
N GLN A 242 -1.79 -22.50 6.95
CA GLN A 242 -2.51 -21.61 6.05
C GLN A 242 -4.00 -21.90 6.07
N ILE A 243 -4.80 -20.87 6.06
CA ILE A 243 -6.26 -20.91 5.94
C ILE A 243 -6.70 -19.83 4.95
N VAL A 244 -7.97 -19.84 4.56
CA VAL A 244 -8.58 -18.75 3.78
C VAL A 244 -9.47 -17.93 4.71
N LEU A 245 -9.24 -16.62 4.76
CA LEU A 245 -10.08 -15.64 5.47
C LEU A 245 -10.38 -14.47 4.53
N GLY A 246 -11.67 -14.15 4.37
CA GLY A 246 -12.12 -13.10 3.46
C GLY A 246 -11.62 -13.32 2.01
N GLY A 247 -11.62 -14.55 1.52
CA GLY A 247 -11.16 -14.92 0.17
C GLY A 247 -9.64 -14.85 -0.02
N ARG A 248 -8.84 -14.66 1.05
CA ARG A 248 -7.38 -14.47 0.96
C ARG A 248 -6.60 -15.46 1.80
N GLY A 249 -5.57 -16.06 1.21
CA GLY A 249 -4.64 -16.94 1.91
C GLY A 249 -4.04 -16.24 3.13
N THR A 250 -4.05 -16.91 4.28
CA THR A 250 -3.66 -16.38 5.58
C THR A 250 -2.76 -17.38 6.28
N THR A 251 -1.47 -17.09 6.31
CA THR A 251 -0.47 -17.87 7.07
C THR A 251 -0.45 -17.42 8.52
N PHE A 252 -0.38 -18.36 9.46
CA PHE A 252 -0.28 -18.06 10.88
C PHE A 252 0.44 -19.18 11.65
N CYS A 253 0.95 -18.87 12.84
CA CYS A 253 1.54 -19.85 13.75
C CYS A 253 0.51 -20.30 14.80
N PRO A 254 0.09 -21.57 14.84
CA PRO A 254 -0.95 -22.03 15.76
C PRO A 254 -0.49 -22.02 17.22
N ARG A 255 0.83 -21.96 17.51
CA ARG A 255 1.40 -21.89 18.85
C ARG A 255 1.63 -20.45 19.32
N CYS A 256 2.22 -19.60 18.49
CA CYS A 256 2.54 -18.21 18.87
C CYS A 256 1.31 -17.31 18.88
N GLN A 257 0.36 -17.52 17.97
CA GLN A 257 -0.83 -16.68 17.81
C GLN A 257 -1.99 -17.36 18.54
N ARG A 258 -2.32 -16.82 19.71
CA ARG A 258 -3.34 -17.42 20.57
C ARG A 258 -4.74 -16.97 20.19
N ALA A 259 -5.66 -17.91 20.23
CA ALA A 259 -7.07 -17.68 19.99
C ALA A 259 -7.77 -17.26 21.30
N HIS A 260 -8.24 -16.02 21.35
CA HIS A 260 -8.90 -15.47 22.54
C HIS A 260 -10.32 -16.03 22.80
N TRP A 261 -10.88 -16.86 21.90
CA TRP A 261 -12.22 -17.46 22.07
C TRP A 261 -12.20 -18.86 22.71
N ARG A 262 -11.01 -19.38 23.01
CA ARG A 262 -10.88 -20.74 23.61
C ARG A 262 -10.83 -20.73 25.14
N ARG A 263 -11.28 -19.65 25.77
CA ARG A 263 -11.49 -19.60 27.21
C ARG A 263 -12.96 -19.52 27.52
#